data_21394c14d484414a76056a517655d264
#
_entry.id   21394c14d484414a76056a517655d264
#
_cell.length_a   1.000
_cell.length_b   1.000
_cell.length_c   1.000
_cell.angle_alpha   90.00
_cell.angle_beta   90.00
_cell.angle_gamma   90.00
#
_symmetry.space_group_name_H-M   'P 1'
#
loop_
_entity.id
_entity.type
_entity.pdbx_description
1 polymer ?
#
loop_
_entity_poly.entity_id
_entity_poly.type
_entity_poly.pdbx_seq_one_letter_code
_entity_poly.pdbx_strand_id
1 'polypeptide(L)'
;MDLHLEATGSEHSFAGKDGLNIAYKAWSAVGTPRGVLVIVPGFNSHSGYYGWVASNLAADGLAVYAVDLRGRGKSDGERFYIDSFGDYASDVDGLVKLAIAANPGLPLYLLGHSAGGVVACIYTLEHQTQLAGLICESFAYQVPAPDFAIAALKGLSHLAPHAHVLKLANKDFSRDPVVVAAMDADPLIANETQPTKTVAEMARADDRLKQSFGQFTLPVLILHGTEDKATRPSGSQFFYDHAGSTDKTLQLYDGHVHDLLNDIGKEQVLADITSWIDARLR
;
A
#
# COMPACT_ATOMS: atom_id res chain seq x y z
N MET A 1 -21.11 11.11 23.97
CA MET A 1 -19.91 11.88 23.52
C MET A 1 -18.73 11.01 23.91
N ASP A 2 -18.57 9.93 23.14
CA ASP A 2 -17.51 8.96 23.37
C ASP A 2 -16.21 9.53 22.79
N LEU A 3 -15.32 9.87 23.69
CA LEU A 3 -13.92 10.13 23.37
C LEU A 3 -13.34 8.78 22.89
N HIS A 4 -13.41 8.53 21.59
CA HIS A 4 -12.54 7.53 20.98
C HIS A 4 -11.12 7.98 21.30
N LEU A 5 -10.48 7.28 22.24
CA LEU A 5 -9.04 7.31 22.41
C LEU A 5 -8.46 6.84 21.08
N GLU A 6 -8.12 7.78 20.18
CA GLU A 6 -7.27 7.49 19.04
C GLU A 6 -5.98 6.93 19.64
N ALA A 7 -5.77 5.63 19.48
CA ALA A 7 -4.50 5.02 19.83
C ALA A 7 -3.46 5.69 18.91
N THR A 8 -2.76 6.69 19.45
CA THR A 8 -1.70 7.38 18.69
C THR A 8 -0.61 6.36 18.41
N GLY A 9 -0.43 6.01 17.13
CA GLY A 9 0.64 5.10 16.73
C GLY A 9 2.00 5.63 17.16
N SER A 10 2.85 4.77 17.70
CA SER A 10 4.24 5.07 18.04
C SER A 10 5.10 5.14 16.78
N GLU A 11 5.99 6.13 16.73
CA GLU A 11 6.94 6.30 15.62
C GLU A 11 8.24 5.55 15.93
N HIS A 12 8.71 4.81 14.94
CA HIS A 12 9.91 3.99 15.00
C HIS A 12 10.69 4.05 13.70
N SER A 13 11.88 3.45 13.69
CA SER A 13 12.65 3.24 12.47
C SER A 13 13.56 2.02 12.60
N PHE A 14 14.01 1.53 11.45
CA PHE A 14 15.02 0.46 11.36
C PHE A 14 16.00 0.77 10.23
N ALA A 15 17.18 0.15 10.28
CA ALA A 15 18.14 0.23 9.20
C ALA A 15 17.69 -0.67 8.03
N GLY A 16 17.41 -0.08 6.87
CA GLY A 16 17.15 -0.78 5.62
C GLY A 16 18.39 -1.52 5.13
N LYS A 17 18.25 -2.29 4.05
CA LYS A 17 19.29 -3.14 3.47
C LYS A 17 20.60 -2.39 3.14
N ASP A 18 20.50 -1.12 2.75
CA ASP A 18 21.58 -0.25 2.34
C ASP A 18 21.98 0.78 3.41
N GLY A 19 21.47 0.60 4.64
CA GLY A 19 21.77 1.47 5.77
C GLY A 19 20.90 2.74 5.86
N LEU A 20 19.94 2.95 4.94
CA LEU A 20 18.95 4.01 5.06
C LEU A 20 18.08 3.77 6.29
N ASN A 21 17.74 4.83 7.00
CA ASN A 21 16.80 4.77 8.11
C ASN A 21 15.36 4.75 7.57
N ILE A 22 14.67 3.63 7.72
CA ILE A 22 13.29 3.43 7.26
C ILE A 22 12.34 3.64 8.44
N ALA A 23 11.51 4.68 8.34
CA ALA A 23 10.55 5.02 9.36
C ALA A 23 9.27 4.15 9.22
N TYR A 24 8.62 3.90 10.35
CA TYR A 24 7.31 3.27 10.39
C TYR A 24 6.52 3.70 11.62
N LYS A 25 5.21 3.53 11.58
CA LYS A 25 4.33 3.66 12.74
C LYS A 25 3.84 2.28 13.18
N ALA A 26 3.64 2.13 14.50
CA ALA A 26 3.09 0.92 15.08
C ALA A 26 1.95 1.24 16.05
N TRP A 27 0.88 0.43 16.00
CA TRP A 27 -0.26 0.47 16.90
C TRP A 27 -0.39 -0.90 17.56
N SER A 28 -0.28 -0.90 18.89
CA SER A 28 -0.42 -2.13 19.67
C SER A 28 -1.89 -2.55 19.73
N ALA A 29 -2.15 -3.84 19.60
CA ALA A 29 -3.48 -4.40 19.79
C ALA A 29 -4.00 -4.08 21.21
N VAL A 30 -5.30 -3.80 21.31
CA VAL A 30 -5.98 -3.72 22.60
C VAL A 30 -6.23 -5.15 23.10
N GLY A 31 -5.70 -5.49 24.27
CA GLY A 31 -5.75 -6.84 24.83
C GLY A 31 -4.71 -7.78 24.22
N THR A 32 -5.04 -9.07 24.15
CA THR A 32 -4.15 -10.07 23.55
C THR A 32 -4.22 -9.99 22.02
N PRO A 33 -3.09 -9.76 21.34
CA PRO A 33 -3.10 -9.67 19.88
C PRO A 33 -3.50 -11.02 19.26
N ARG A 34 -4.34 -10.97 18.23
CA ARG A 34 -4.86 -12.15 17.50
C ARG A 34 -4.35 -12.26 16.07
N GLY A 35 -3.70 -11.21 15.58
CA GLY A 35 -3.10 -11.15 14.24
C GLY A 35 -2.31 -9.87 14.06
N VAL A 36 -1.64 -9.79 12.94
CA VAL A 36 -0.77 -8.67 12.55
C VAL A 36 -1.19 -8.14 11.19
N LEU A 37 -1.24 -6.82 11.03
CA LEU A 37 -1.39 -6.17 9.73
C LEU A 37 -0.19 -5.27 9.46
N VAL A 38 0.45 -5.46 8.32
CA VAL A 38 1.45 -4.53 7.78
C VAL A 38 0.85 -3.76 6.62
N ILE A 39 0.95 -2.44 6.64
CA ILE A 39 0.38 -1.52 5.64
C ILE A 39 1.51 -0.89 4.83
N VAL A 40 1.36 -0.93 3.51
CA VAL A 40 2.28 -0.34 2.53
C VAL A 40 1.57 0.80 1.79
N PRO A 41 1.88 2.06 2.11
CA PRO A 41 1.30 3.24 1.46
C PRO A 41 1.68 3.33 -0.02
N GLY A 42 0.85 4.05 -0.80
CA GLY A 42 1.12 4.40 -2.18
C GLY A 42 1.89 5.71 -2.36
N PHE A 43 1.81 6.27 -3.56
CA PHE A 43 2.27 7.63 -3.85
C PHE A 43 1.33 8.66 -3.21
N ASN A 44 1.80 9.86 -2.98
CA ASN A 44 1.11 10.92 -2.23
C ASN A 44 0.59 10.45 -0.86
N SER A 45 1.28 9.51 -0.23
CA SER A 45 0.86 8.91 1.04
C SER A 45 2.08 8.51 1.89
N HIS A 46 1.83 8.31 3.19
CA HIS A 46 2.79 7.79 4.16
C HIS A 46 2.05 7.17 5.36
N SER A 47 2.75 6.56 6.30
CA SER A 47 2.18 5.88 7.47
C SER A 47 1.18 6.73 8.28
N GLY A 48 1.32 8.05 8.24
CA GLY A 48 0.46 8.98 8.97
C GLY A 48 -1.00 8.97 8.55
N TYR A 49 -1.31 8.62 7.29
CA TYR A 49 -2.68 8.58 6.77
C TYR A 49 -3.49 7.38 7.27
N TYR A 50 -2.84 6.39 7.87
CA TYR A 50 -3.50 5.17 8.35
C TYR A 50 -3.86 5.20 9.83
N GLY A 51 -3.76 6.35 10.51
CA GLY A 51 -4.03 6.48 11.95
C GLY A 51 -5.42 6.00 12.35
N TRP A 52 -6.46 6.46 11.63
CA TRP A 52 -7.84 6.04 11.89
C TRP A 52 -8.05 4.54 11.66
N VAL A 53 -7.60 4.01 10.54
CA VAL A 53 -7.70 2.58 10.20
C VAL A 53 -6.97 1.72 11.24
N ALA A 54 -5.72 2.06 11.52
CA ALA A 54 -4.88 1.30 12.44
C ALA A 54 -5.42 1.32 13.88
N SER A 55 -5.97 2.46 14.33
CA SER A 55 -6.57 2.57 15.66
C SER A 55 -7.80 1.68 15.82
N ASN A 56 -8.66 1.62 14.80
CA ASN A 56 -9.84 0.75 14.81
C ASN A 56 -9.43 -0.73 14.78
N LEU A 57 -8.51 -1.12 13.90
CA LEU A 57 -8.01 -2.50 13.82
C LEU A 57 -7.25 -2.90 15.10
N ALA A 58 -6.54 -1.98 15.75
CA ALA A 58 -5.90 -2.22 17.03
C ALA A 58 -6.93 -2.43 18.16
N ALA A 59 -8.04 -1.68 18.14
CA ALA A 59 -9.16 -1.91 19.04
C ALA A 59 -9.79 -3.30 18.84
N ASP A 60 -9.79 -3.81 17.62
CA ASP A 60 -10.26 -5.16 17.26
C ASP A 60 -9.19 -6.26 17.53
N GLY A 61 -8.06 -5.92 18.15
CA GLY A 61 -7.04 -6.87 18.58
C GLY A 61 -6.00 -7.22 17.51
N LEU A 62 -5.80 -6.38 16.48
CA LEU A 62 -4.69 -6.53 15.55
C LEU A 62 -3.49 -5.65 15.96
N ALA A 63 -2.28 -6.19 15.90
CA ALA A 63 -1.08 -5.37 15.91
C ALA A 63 -0.86 -4.79 14.51
N VAL A 64 -0.84 -3.45 14.37
CA VAL A 64 -0.78 -2.79 13.06
C VAL A 64 0.55 -2.06 12.91
N TYR A 65 1.15 -2.17 11.74
CA TYR A 65 2.40 -1.51 11.35
C TYR A 65 2.22 -0.86 9.99
N ALA A 66 2.67 0.39 9.82
CA ALA A 66 2.64 1.07 8.53
C ALA A 66 4.01 1.65 8.21
N VAL A 67 4.60 1.27 7.06
CA VAL A 67 5.92 1.73 6.64
C VAL A 67 5.84 3.11 5.97
N ASP A 68 6.88 3.92 6.14
CA ASP A 68 7.22 4.97 5.19
C ASP A 68 8.26 4.38 4.23
N LEU A 69 7.90 4.15 2.98
CA LEU A 69 8.84 3.64 1.99
C LEU A 69 10.01 4.63 1.81
N ARG A 70 11.21 4.15 1.45
CA ARG A 70 12.37 5.00 1.19
C ARG A 70 12.04 6.20 0.32
N GLY A 71 12.59 7.37 0.63
CA GLY A 71 12.31 8.62 -0.05
C GLY A 71 10.89 9.17 0.16
N ARG A 72 10.09 8.61 1.09
CA ARG A 72 8.71 9.02 1.40
C ARG A 72 8.53 9.18 2.90
N GLY A 73 7.47 9.90 3.30
CA GLY A 73 7.20 10.16 4.70
C GLY A 73 8.44 10.66 5.45
N LYS A 74 8.80 10.00 6.55
CA LYS A 74 9.96 10.29 7.39
C LYS A 74 11.17 9.40 7.11
N SER A 75 11.10 8.52 6.11
CA SER A 75 12.21 7.66 5.73
C SER A 75 13.29 8.41 4.96
N ASP A 76 14.53 7.96 5.13
CA ASP A 76 15.68 8.41 4.36
C ASP A 76 15.55 8.02 2.88
N GLY A 77 16.46 8.56 2.07
CA GLY A 77 16.52 8.33 0.62
C GLY A 77 16.20 9.60 -0.17
N GLU A 78 16.52 9.55 -1.46
CA GLU A 78 16.15 10.63 -2.36
C GLU A 78 14.62 10.72 -2.49
N ARG A 79 14.08 11.94 -2.40
CA ARG A 79 12.61 12.12 -2.39
C ARG A 79 11.98 11.58 -3.67
N PHE A 80 11.06 10.63 -3.47
CA PHE A 80 10.22 9.97 -4.48
C PHE A 80 10.98 9.09 -5.49
N TYR A 81 12.30 8.94 -5.34
CA TYR A 81 13.17 8.21 -6.24
C TYR A 81 13.50 6.79 -5.72
N ILE A 82 13.59 5.83 -6.64
CA ILE A 82 14.16 4.50 -6.42
C ILE A 82 14.96 4.04 -7.64
N ASP A 83 15.98 3.25 -7.41
CA ASP A 83 16.74 2.58 -8.48
C ASP A 83 16.05 1.31 -8.96
N SER A 84 15.34 0.61 -8.08
CA SER A 84 14.62 -0.62 -8.36
C SER A 84 13.35 -0.74 -7.52
N PHE A 85 12.29 -1.30 -8.07
CA PHE A 85 11.08 -1.62 -7.29
C PHE A 85 11.35 -2.64 -6.18
N GLY A 86 12.40 -3.46 -6.35
CA GLY A 86 12.91 -4.36 -5.32
C GLY A 86 13.43 -3.66 -4.07
N ASP A 87 13.79 -2.37 -4.15
CA ASP A 87 14.21 -1.58 -2.99
C ASP A 87 13.04 -1.35 -2.04
N TYR A 88 11.86 -1.01 -2.58
CA TYR A 88 10.62 -0.93 -1.80
C TYR A 88 10.23 -2.28 -1.18
N ALA A 89 10.35 -3.37 -1.95
CA ALA A 89 10.07 -4.71 -1.42
C ALA A 89 11.03 -5.07 -0.27
N SER A 90 12.30 -4.61 -0.32
CA SER A 90 13.26 -4.79 0.78
C SER A 90 12.89 -4.00 2.04
N ASP A 91 12.33 -2.79 1.90
CA ASP A 91 11.85 -2.00 3.03
C ASP A 91 10.66 -2.71 3.71
N VAL A 92 9.74 -3.25 2.90
CA VAL A 92 8.61 -4.06 3.40
C VAL A 92 9.11 -5.31 4.11
N ASP A 93 10.10 -6.03 3.55
CA ASP A 93 10.71 -7.23 4.17
C ASP A 93 11.29 -6.91 5.56
N GLY A 94 11.98 -5.77 5.69
CA GLY A 94 12.51 -5.30 6.97
C GLY A 94 11.40 -5.12 8.02
N LEU A 95 10.32 -4.44 7.66
CA LEU A 95 9.18 -4.23 8.57
C LEU A 95 8.43 -5.51 8.88
N VAL A 96 8.19 -6.38 7.89
CA VAL A 96 7.52 -7.69 8.10
C VAL A 96 8.32 -8.54 9.08
N LYS A 97 9.64 -8.62 8.95
CA LYS A 97 10.50 -9.35 9.89
C LYS A 97 10.41 -8.82 11.31
N LEU A 98 10.38 -7.49 11.48
CA LEU A 98 10.18 -6.85 12.79
C LEU A 98 8.80 -7.17 13.36
N ALA A 99 7.75 -7.09 12.55
CA ALA A 99 6.39 -7.38 12.97
C ALA A 99 6.22 -8.84 13.40
N ILE A 100 6.80 -9.80 12.66
CA ILE A 100 6.82 -11.23 13.03
C ILE A 100 7.58 -11.44 14.34
N ALA A 101 8.75 -10.82 14.49
CA ALA A 101 9.56 -10.98 15.71
C ALA A 101 8.86 -10.41 16.96
N ALA A 102 8.11 -9.32 16.80
CA ALA A 102 7.33 -8.72 17.87
C ALA A 102 6.04 -9.50 18.21
N ASN A 103 5.54 -10.33 17.29
CA ASN A 103 4.26 -11.05 17.39
C ASN A 103 4.44 -12.52 16.98
N PRO A 104 5.27 -13.31 17.68
CA PRO A 104 5.62 -14.67 17.27
C PRO A 104 4.39 -15.57 17.21
N GLY A 105 4.26 -16.30 16.09
CA GLY A 105 3.20 -17.29 15.88
C GLY A 105 1.85 -16.73 15.46
N LEU A 106 1.70 -15.40 15.37
CA LEU A 106 0.45 -14.79 14.91
C LEU A 106 0.41 -14.72 13.37
N PRO A 107 -0.78 -14.89 12.77
CA PRO A 107 -0.97 -14.71 11.34
C PRO A 107 -0.73 -13.25 10.94
N LEU A 108 0.03 -13.04 9.87
CA LEU A 108 0.35 -11.71 9.34
C LEU A 108 -0.33 -11.50 7.99
N TYR A 109 -1.05 -10.40 7.89
CA TYR A 109 -1.66 -9.89 6.65
C TYR A 109 -0.87 -8.70 6.13
N LEU A 110 -0.79 -8.57 4.80
CA LEU A 110 -0.14 -7.45 4.13
C LEU A 110 -1.19 -6.66 3.36
N LEU A 111 -1.34 -5.37 3.64
CA LEU A 111 -2.19 -4.45 2.91
C LEU A 111 -1.34 -3.48 2.11
N GLY A 112 -1.59 -3.38 0.81
CA GLY A 112 -0.95 -2.38 -0.04
C GLY A 112 -1.98 -1.49 -0.74
N HIS A 113 -1.81 -0.18 -0.60
CA HIS A 113 -2.65 0.82 -1.27
C HIS A 113 -1.95 1.36 -2.52
N SER A 114 -2.67 1.43 -3.64
CA SER A 114 -2.20 2.06 -4.88
C SER A 114 -0.84 1.49 -5.35
N ALA A 115 0.20 2.30 -5.51
CA ALA A 115 1.56 1.86 -5.79
C ALA A 115 2.10 0.92 -4.70
N GLY A 116 1.70 1.12 -3.43
CA GLY A 116 1.99 0.19 -2.34
C GLY A 116 1.38 -1.19 -2.55
N GLY A 117 0.25 -1.29 -3.26
CA GLY A 117 -0.33 -2.56 -3.69
C GLY A 117 0.58 -3.31 -4.66
N VAL A 118 1.22 -2.59 -5.60
CA VAL A 118 2.23 -3.18 -6.50
C VAL A 118 3.45 -3.67 -5.69
N VAL A 119 3.92 -2.86 -4.72
CA VAL A 119 5.03 -3.26 -3.82
C VAL A 119 4.66 -4.50 -3.02
N ALA A 120 3.46 -4.53 -2.42
CA ALA A 120 2.97 -5.66 -1.65
C ALA A 120 2.86 -6.93 -2.50
N CYS A 121 2.39 -6.82 -3.75
CA CYS A 121 2.35 -7.94 -4.69
C CYS A 121 3.76 -8.46 -5.03
N ILE A 122 4.72 -7.57 -5.34
CA ILE A 122 6.11 -7.97 -5.63
C ILE A 122 6.74 -8.66 -4.43
N TYR A 123 6.56 -8.13 -3.21
CA TYR A 123 6.99 -8.78 -1.98
C TYR A 123 6.35 -10.17 -1.81
N THR A 124 5.04 -10.25 -1.99
CA THR A 124 4.28 -11.48 -1.82
C THR A 124 4.74 -12.60 -2.76
N LEU A 125 5.09 -12.30 -4.00
CA LEU A 125 5.61 -13.31 -4.94
C LEU A 125 6.82 -14.07 -4.38
N GLU A 126 7.64 -13.42 -3.58
CA GLU A 126 8.87 -13.98 -3.03
C GLU A 126 8.69 -14.55 -1.62
N HIS A 127 7.65 -14.09 -0.88
CA HIS A 127 7.51 -14.32 0.56
C HIS A 127 6.10 -14.78 0.99
N GLN A 128 5.25 -15.25 0.07
CA GLN A 128 3.85 -15.57 0.39
C GLN A 128 3.66 -16.61 1.51
N THR A 129 4.65 -17.47 1.77
CA THR A 129 4.58 -18.44 2.87
C THR A 129 4.68 -17.81 4.26
N GLN A 130 5.09 -16.54 4.36
CA GLN A 130 5.14 -15.76 5.60
C GLN A 130 3.84 -15.02 5.86
N LEU A 131 2.91 -14.98 4.89
CA LEU A 131 1.69 -14.21 4.93
C LEU A 131 0.45 -15.10 5.08
N ALA A 132 -0.47 -14.69 5.93
CA ALA A 132 -1.79 -15.29 6.04
C ALA A 132 -2.76 -14.80 4.96
N GLY A 133 -2.48 -13.62 4.36
CA GLY A 133 -3.24 -13.07 3.25
C GLY A 133 -2.69 -11.75 2.74
N LEU A 134 -3.09 -11.38 1.52
CA LEU A 134 -2.77 -10.14 0.84
C LEU A 134 -4.04 -9.33 0.61
N ILE A 135 -3.99 -8.03 0.93
CA ILE A 135 -5.07 -7.08 0.68
C ILE A 135 -4.53 -5.99 -0.26
N CYS A 136 -5.18 -5.82 -1.41
CA CYS A 136 -4.84 -4.78 -2.37
C CYS A 136 -5.98 -3.78 -2.46
N GLU A 137 -5.73 -2.54 -2.05
CA GLU A 137 -6.65 -1.43 -2.13
C GLU A 137 -6.26 -0.52 -3.29
N SER A 138 -7.20 -0.25 -4.20
CA SER A 138 -7.02 0.63 -5.36
C SER A 138 -5.71 0.36 -6.12
N PHE A 139 -5.45 -0.90 -6.36
CA PHE A 139 -4.22 -1.47 -6.89
C PHE A 139 -3.75 -0.78 -8.17
N ALA A 140 -2.55 -0.19 -8.13
CA ALA A 140 -2.00 0.61 -9.22
C ALA A 140 -1.38 -0.21 -10.36
N TYR A 141 -2.02 -1.30 -10.74
CA TYR A 141 -1.67 -2.10 -11.91
C TYR A 141 -2.31 -1.51 -13.16
N GLN A 142 -1.60 -1.48 -14.28
CA GLN A 142 -1.97 -0.84 -15.53
C GLN A 142 -2.04 0.69 -15.42
N VAL A 143 -0.88 1.33 -15.29
CA VAL A 143 -0.75 2.78 -15.39
C VAL A 143 -1.50 3.28 -16.64
N PRO A 144 -2.35 4.32 -16.52
CA PRO A 144 -3.19 4.79 -17.63
C PRO A 144 -2.39 5.59 -18.68
N ALA A 145 -1.48 4.92 -19.39
CA ALA A 145 -0.68 5.48 -20.45
C ALA A 145 -0.64 4.53 -21.66
N PRO A 146 -0.52 5.04 -22.90
CA PRO A 146 -0.32 4.20 -24.08
C PRO A 146 1.00 3.43 -24.03
N ASP A 147 1.05 2.20 -24.59
CA ASP A 147 2.23 1.33 -24.54
C ASP A 147 3.50 1.99 -25.10
N PHE A 148 3.37 2.79 -26.17
CA PHE A 148 4.51 3.51 -26.73
C PHE A 148 5.08 4.56 -25.76
N ALA A 149 4.23 5.22 -24.97
CA ALA A 149 4.66 6.18 -23.97
C ALA A 149 5.38 5.49 -22.78
N ILE A 150 4.89 4.33 -22.38
CA ILE A 150 5.53 3.48 -21.37
C ILE A 150 6.90 3.00 -21.87
N ALA A 151 7.00 2.56 -23.13
CA ALA A 151 8.27 2.14 -23.72
C ALA A 151 9.26 3.30 -23.81
N ALA A 152 8.81 4.48 -24.25
CA ALA A 152 9.64 5.69 -24.28
C ALA A 152 10.11 6.09 -22.88
N LEU A 153 9.24 6.01 -21.86
CA LEU A 153 9.55 6.29 -20.46
C LEU A 153 10.63 5.33 -19.92
N LYS A 154 10.50 4.03 -20.22
CA LYS A 154 11.50 3.02 -19.84
C LYS A 154 12.88 3.33 -20.48
N GLY A 155 12.90 3.79 -21.73
CA GLY A 155 14.12 4.26 -22.39
C GLY A 155 14.69 5.54 -21.76
N LEU A 156 13.84 6.54 -21.54
CA LEU A 156 14.23 7.81 -20.94
C LEU A 156 14.77 7.64 -19.52
N SER A 157 14.29 6.66 -18.77
CA SER A 157 14.75 6.37 -17.41
C SER A 157 16.26 6.04 -17.31
N HIS A 158 16.92 5.68 -18.41
CA HIS A 158 18.38 5.47 -18.46
C HIS A 158 19.15 6.75 -18.75
N LEU A 159 18.54 7.74 -19.41
CA LEU A 159 19.20 8.99 -19.83
C LEU A 159 18.94 10.13 -18.84
N ALA A 160 17.75 10.18 -18.27
CA ALA A 160 17.29 11.22 -17.36
C ALA A 160 16.49 10.61 -16.19
N PRO A 161 17.11 9.78 -15.33
CA PRO A 161 16.42 9.01 -14.28
C PRO A 161 15.69 9.88 -13.24
N HIS A 162 16.23 11.06 -12.95
CA HIS A 162 15.67 12.00 -11.95
C HIS A 162 14.71 13.05 -12.56
N ALA A 163 14.44 13.01 -13.88
CA ALA A 163 13.47 13.93 -14.47
C ALA A 163 12.05 13.60 -13.96
N HIS A 164 11.35 14.61 -13.46
CA HIS A 164 10.00 14.46 -12.93
C HIS A 164 8.98 14.41 -14.05
N VAL A 165 8.16 13.37 -14.11
CA VAL A 165 7.25 13.09 -15.25
C VAL A 165 5.79 12.81 -14.86
N LEU A 166 5.50 12.49 -13.60
CA LEU A 166 4.15 12.16 -13.17
C LEU A 166 3.82 12.92 -11.89
N LYS A 167 2.74 13.69 -11.91
CA LYS A 167 2.13 14.33 -10.75
C LYS A 167 0.71 13.82 -10.60
N LEU A 168 0.38 13.33 -9.42
CA LEU A 168 -0.98 12.95 -9.06
C LEU A 168 -1.66 14.14 -8.35
N ALA A 169 -2.96 14.31 -8.59
CA ALA A 169 -3.72 15.39 -7.95
C ALA A 169 -4.41 14.86 -6.69
N ASN A 170 -4.14 15.45 -5.53
CA ASN A 170 -4.71 15.02 -4.25
C ASN A 170 -6.25 14.97 -4.26
N LYS A 171 -6.91 15.86 -5.01
CA LYS A 171 -8.37 15.88 -5.18
C LYS A 171 -8.98 14.62 -5.82
N ASP A 172 -8.14 13.79 -6.47
CA ASP A 172 -8.59 12.54 -7.08
C ASP A 172 -8.47 11.36 -6.10
N PHE A 173 -7.92 11.60 -4.88
CA PHE A 173 -7.74 10.58 -3.86
C PHE A 173 -8.95 10.40 -2.95
N SER A 174 -9.64 11.50 -2.61
CA SER A 174 -10.80 11.46 -1.70
C SER A 174 -11.88 12.45 -2.14
N ARG A 175 -13.13 12.10 -1.87
CA ARG A 175 -14.29 12.99 -2.00
C ARG A 175 -14.49 13.88 -0.76
N ASP A 176 -13.80 13.56 0.35
CA ASP A 176 -13.83 14.36 1.57
C ASP A 176 -12.92 15.60 1.41
N PRO A 177 -13.48 16.82 1.39
CA PRO A 177 -12.67 18.02 1.25
C PRO A 177 -11.72 18.26 2.43
N VAL A 178 -12.00 17.71 3.61
CA VAL A 178 -11.12 17.81 4.77
C VAL A 178 -9.86 16.97 4.55
N VAL A 179 -10.00 15.76 4.02
CA VAL A 179 -8.88 14.89 3.68
C VAL A 179 -8.03 15.54 2.57
N VAL A 180 -8.66 16.03 1.50
CA VAL A 180 -7.93 16.70 0.40
C VAL A 180 -7.16 17.92 0.91
N ALA A 181 -7.77 18.76 1.75
CA ALA A 181 -7.11 19.92 2.32
C ALA A 181 -5.94 19.54 3.24
N ALA A 182 -6.06 18.44 4.00
CA ALA A 182 -4.98 17.91 4.81
C ALA A 182 -3.81 17.41 3.93
N MET A 183 -4.10 16.70 2.83
CA MET A 183 -3.09 16.27 1.87
C MET A 183 -2.38 17.47 1.20
N ASP A 184 -3.12 18.51 0.82
CA ASP A 184 -2.55 19.71 0.19
C ASP A 184 -1.63 20.50 1.15
N ALA A 185 -1.89 20.40 2.45
CA ALA A 185 -1.11 21.07 3.51
C ALA A 185 0.05 20.23 4.04
N ASP A 186 0.15 18.95 3.67
CA ASP A 186 1.13 18.03 4.23
C ASP A 186 2.53 18.26 3.62
N PRO A 187 3.53 18.68 4.43
CA PRO A 187 4.88 18.90 3.94
C PRO A 187 5.60 17.62 3.50
N LEU A 188 5.17 16.42 3.94
CA LEU A 188 5.79 15.14 3.60
C LEU A 188 5.46 14.67 2.19
N ILE A 189 4.38 15.19 1.58
CA ILE A 189 3.99 14.92 0.19
C ILE A 189 3.95 16.19 -0.66
N ALA A 190 4.38 17.33 -0.09
CA ALA A 190 4.38 18.61 -0.79
C ALA A 190 5.17 18.53 -2.10
N ASN A 191 4.53 18.97 -3.19
CA ASN A 191 5.11 18.96 -4.54
C ASN A 191 5.54 17.56 -5.04
N GLU A 192 4.95 16.48 -4.51
CA GLU A 192 5.25 15.14 -4.97
C GLU A 192 5.05 15.01 -6.47
N THR A 193 6.15 14.65 -7.14
CA THR A 193 6.18 14.31 -8.57
C THR A 193 7.13 13.13 -8.73
N GLN A 194 6.69 12.14 -9.49
CA GLN A 194 7.46 10.91 -9.63
C GLN A 194 8.58 11.08 -10.65
N PRO A 195 9.83 10.72 -10.31
CA PRO A 195 10.93 10.67 -11.26
C PRO A 195 10.71 9.63 -12.35
N THR A 196 11.29 9.86 -13.51
CA THR A 196 11.23 8.94 -14.67
C THR A 196 11.62 7.51 -14.30
N LYS A 197 12.69 7.37 -13.48
CA LYS A 197 13.15 6.05 -13.04
C LYS A 197 12.08 5.34 -12.20
N THR A 198 11.49 6.01 -11.22
CA THR A 198 10.46 5.44 -10.33
C THR A 198 9.24 4.97 -11.12
N VAL A 199 8.75 5.78 -12.09
CA VAL A 199 7.60 5.39 -12.93
C VAL A 199 7.98 4.24 -13.88
N ALA A 200 9.19 4.24 -14.42
CA ALA A 200 9.68 3.15 -15.28
C ALA A 200 9.83 1.83 -14.51
N GLU A 201 10.30 1.88 -13.25
CA GLU A 201 10.40 0.69 -12.39
C GLU A 201 9.00 0.16 -12.02
N MET A 202 8.03 1.03 -11.78
CA MET A 202 6.64 0.63 -11.58
C MET A 202 6.09 -0.08 -12.82
N ALA A 203 6.34 0.44 -14.02
CA ALA A 203 5.92 -0.21 -15.26
C ALA A 203 6.63 -1.57 -15.50
N ARG A 204 7.87 -1.75 -15.03
CA ARG A 204 8.57 -3.05 -15.05
C ARG A 204 7.97 -4.03 -14.04
N ALA A 205 7.57 -3.53 -12.87
CA ALA A 205 6.86 -4.32 -11.87
C ALA A 205 5.51 -4.81 -12.41
N ASP A 206 4.76 -3.96 -13.12
CA ASP A 206 3.53 -4.35 -13.80
C ASP A 206 3.76 -5.49 -14.81
N ASP A 207 4.82 -5.41 -15.64
CA ASP A 207 5.17 -6.47 -16.58
C ASP A 207 5.45 -7.80 -15.86
N ARG A 208 6.18 -7.74 -14.74
CA ARG A 208 6.46 -8.91 -13.89
C ARG A 208 5.19 -9.50 -13.29
N LEU A 209 4.32 -8.67 -12.73
CA LEU A 209 3.06 -9.11 -12.13
C LEU A 209 2.13 -9.75 -13.15
N LYS A 210 2.02 -9.17 -14.34
CA LYS A 210 1.22 -9.72 -15.45
C LYS A 210 1.58 -11.17 -15.75
N GLN A 211 2.87 -11.51 -15.67
CA GLN A 211 3.37 -12.86 -15.92
C GLN A 211 3.27 -13.78 -14.70
N SER A 212 3.00 -13.22 -13.51
CA SER A 212 3.15 -13.94 -12.24
C SER A 212 1.86 -14.04 -11.41
N PHE A 213 0.74 -13.44 -11.83
CA PHE A 213 -0.50 -13.50 -11.04
C PHE A 213 -0.97 -14.93 -10.75
N GLY A 214 -0.74 -15.87 -11.66
CA GLY A 214 -1.05 -17.29 -11.44
C GLY A 214 -0.25 -17.96 -10.31
N GLN A 215 0.81 -17.32 -9.81
CA GLN A 215 1.65 -17.83 -8.72
C GLN A 215 1.14 -17.43 -7.33
N PHE A 216 0.19 -16.50 -7.23
CA PHE A 216 -0.43 -16.14 -5.96
C PHE A 216 -1.37 -17.26 -5.51
N THR A 217 -1.04 -17.95 -4.43
CA THR A 217 -1.81 -19.08 -3.90
C THR A 217 -2.39 -18.80 -2.51
N LEU A 218 -1.90 -17.75 -1.81
CA LEU A 218 -2.43 -17.30 -0.54
C LEU A 218 -3.81 -16.62 -0.71
N PRO A 219 -4.59 -16.46 0.37
CA PRO A 219 -5.82 -15.67 0.35
C PRO A 219 -5.59 -14.23 -0.14
N VAL A 220 -6.44 -13.72 -1.05
CA VAL A 220 -6.33 -12.36 -1.61
C VAL A 220 -7.66 -11.63 -1.51
N LEU A 221 -7.63 -10.42 -0.94
CA LEU A 221 -8.71 -9.44 -0.98
C LEU A 221 -8.31 -8.27 -1.88
N ILE A 222 -9.16 -7.95 -2.85
CA ILE A 222 -8.94 -6.85 -3.79
C ILE A 222 -10.11 -5.87 -3.65
N LEU A 223 -9.81 -4.61 -3.37
CA LEU A 223 -10.77 -3.53 -3.13
C LEU A 223 -10.52 -2.40 -4.12
N HIS A 224 -11.57 -1.85 -4.76
CA HIS A 224 -11.40 -0.75 -5.69
C HIS A 224 -12.65 0.13 -5.79
N GLY A 225 -12.46 1.45 -5.90
CA GLY A 225 -13.54 2.40 -6.16
C GLY A 225 -13.89 2.47 -7.65
N THR A 226 -15.17 2.49 -8.01
CA THR A 226 -15.58 2.52 -9.44
C THR A 226 -15.27 3.84 -10.13
N GLU A 227 -15.14 4.94 -9.37
CA GLU A 227 -14.85 6.29 -9.87
C GLU A 227 -13.38 6.69 -9.67
N ASP A 228 -12.49 5.71 -9.43
CA ASP A 228 -11.05 5.94 -9.31
C ASP A 228 -10.47 6.50 -10.62
N LYS A 229 -9.80 7.67 -10.50
CA LYS A 229 -9.15 8.37 -11.62
C LYS A 229 -7.62 8.26 -11.61
N ALA A 230 -7.05 7.83 -10.48
CA ALA A 230 -5.61 7.65 -10.33
C ALA A 230 -5.17 6.27 -10.82
N THR A 231 -6.00 5.22 -10.60
CA THR A 231 -5.76 3.86 -11.08
C THR A 231 -7.01 3.29 -11.76
N ARG A 232 -6.90 2.10 -12.33
CA ARG A 232 -7.99 1.50 -13.11
C ARG A 232 -8.63 0.32 -12.37
N PRO A 233 -9.96 0.33 -12.11
CA PRO A 233 -10.67 -0.83 -11.57
C PRO A 233 -10.48 -2.09 -12.43
N SER A 234 -10.29 -1.93 -13.74
CA SER A 234 -9.98 -3.05 -14.65
C SER A 234 -8.66 -3.76 -14.31
N GLY A 235 -7.69 -3.06 -13.69
CA GLY A 235 -6.45 -3.68 -13.22
C GLY A 235 -6.70 -4.62 -12.04
N SER A 236 -7.56 -4.22 -11.11
CA SER A 236 -8.02 -5.06 -10.00
C SER A 236 -8.83 -6.27 -10.48
N GLN A 237 -9.70 -6.07 -11.46
CA GLN A 237 -10.44 -7.18 -12.10
C GLN A 237 -9.46 -8.15 -12.77
N PHE A 238 -8.46 -7.63 -13.49
CA PHE A 238 -7.45 -8.47 -14.14
C PHE A 238 -6.67 -9.31 -13.11
N PHE A 239 -6.27 -8.73 -11.99
CA PHE A 239 -5.62 -9.48 -10.91
C PHE A 239 -6.54 -10.57 -10.38
N TYR A 240 -7.79 -10.25 -10.06
CA TYR A 240 -8.76 -11.23 -9.60
C TYR A 240 -8.93 -12.39 -10.57
N ASP A 241 -9.06 -12.12 -11.87
CA ASP A 241 -9.28 -13.16 -12.87
C ASP A 241 -8.08 -14.10 -13.02
N HIS A 242 -6.85 -13.58 -12.85
CA HIS A 242 -5.61 -14.30 -13.12
C HIS A 242 -4.88 -14.82 -11.89
N ALA A 243 -5.25 -14.40 -10.67
CA ALA A 243 -4.66 -14.93 -9.44
C ALA A 243 -4.91 -16.43 -9.32
N GLY A 244 -3.83 -17.18 -9.00
CA GLY A 244 -3.89 -18.63 -8.79
C GLY A 244 -4.56 -19.05 -7.48
N SER A 245 -4.82 -18.09 -6.58
CA SER A 245 -5.52 -18.32 -5.33
C SER A 245 -6.94 -18.86 -5.55
N THR A 246 -7.31 -19.88 -4.80
CA THR A 246 -8.70 -20.39 -4.71
C THR A 246 -9.53 -19.60 -3.70
N ASP A 247 -8.89 -18.84 -2.80
CA ASP A 247 -9.50 -17.95 -1.82
C ASP A 247 -9.23 -16.50 -2.23
N LYS A 248 -10.01 -16.00 -3.16
CA LYS A 248 -9.87 -14.62 -3.67
C LYS A 248 -11.21 -13.91 -3.71
N THR A 249 -11.20 -12.65 -3.30
CA THR A 249 -12.38 -11.77 -3.27
C THR A 249 -12.05 -10.48 -3.99
N LEU A 250 -12.94 -10.02 -4.87
CA LEU A 250 -12.95 -8.68 -5.44
C LEU A 250 -14.19 -7.95 -4.96
N GLN A 251 -14.00 -6.80 -4.32
CA GLN A 251 -15.07 -5.89 -3.91
C GLN A 251 -14.88 -4.55 -4.61
N LEU A 252 -15.87 -4.17 -5.41
CA LEU A 252 -15.94 -2.86 -6.04
C LEU A 252 -16.91 -1.97 -5.26
N TYR A 253 -16.48 -0.74 -4.93
CA TYR A 253 -17.28 0.24 -4.20
C TYR A 253 -17.82 1.29 -5.19
N ASP A 254 -19.13 1.27 -5.40
CA ASP A 254 -19.77 2.17 -6.34
C ASP A 254 -19.65 3.64 -5.90
N GLY A 255 -19.25 4.49 -6.84
CA GLY A 255 -19.06 5.92 -6.61
C GLY A 255 -17.85 6.30 -5.73
N HIS A 256 -17.07 5.33 -5.21
CA HIS A 256 -15.85 5.62 -4.46
C HIS A 256 -14.69 5.95 -5.40
N VAL A 257 -13.77 6.79 -4.90
CA VAL A 257 -12.55 7.22 -5.62
C VAL A 257 -11.32 6.43 -5.12
N HIS A 258 -10.12 7.00 -5.21
CA HIS A 258 -8.86 6.26 -5.12
C HIS A 258 -8.50 5.75 -3.72
N ASP A 259 -8.57 6.58 -2.68
CA ASP A 259 -8.15 6.20 -1.31
C ASP A 259 -9.36 5.80 -0.47
N LEU A 260 -9.79 4.54 -0.60
CA LEU A 260 -11.01 4.02 0.03
C LEU A 260 -11.01 4.17 1.55
N LEU A 261 -9.84 4.09 2.18
CA LEU A 261 -9.69 4.15 3.64
C LEU A 261 -9.61 5.58 4.19
N ASN A 262 -9.54 6.58 3.30
CA ASN A 262 -9.61 8.01 3.63
C ASN A 262 -10.73 8.74 2.85
N ASP A 263 -11.65 8.01 2.24
CA ASP A 263 -12.78 8.56 1.50
C ASP A 263 -14.09 8.53 2.32
N ILE A 264 -15.11 9.19 1.83
CA ILE A 264 -16.48 9.11 2.38
C ILE A 264 -16.97 7.68 2.24
N GLY A 265 -17.38 7.04 3.35
CA GLY A 265 -17.81 5.63 3.41
C GLY A 265 -16.69 4.64 3.77
N LYS A 266 -15.54 5.14 4.22
CA LYS A 266 -14.39 4.33 4.67
C LYS A 266 -14.73 3.30 5.77
N GLU A 267 -15.79 3.56 6.55
CA GLU A 267 -16.26 2.66 7.62
C GLU A 267 -16.71 1.31 7.05
N GLN A 268 -17.40 1.31 5.90
CA GLN A 268 -17.81 0.07 5.23
C GLN A 268 -16.59 -0.68 4.68
N VAL A 269 -15.63 0.03 4.10
CA VAL A 269 -14.38 -0.58 3.58
C VAL A 269 -13.60 -1.25 4.72
N LEU A 270 -13.48 -0.55 5.86
CA LEU A 270 -12.82 -1.11 7.03
C LEU A 270 -13.56 -2.33 7.58
N ALA A 271 -14.90 -2.29 7.65
CA ALA A 271 -15.71 -3.43 8.10
C ALA A 271 -15.52 -4.65 7.20
N ASP A 272 -15.45 -4.48 5.89
CA ASP A 272 -15.21 -5.55 4.93
C ASP A 272 -13.80 -6.15 5.10
N ILE A 273 -12.76 -5.31 5.28
CA ILE A 273 -11.40 -5.75 5.59
C ILE A 273 -11.37 -6.55 6.90
N THR A 274 -11.96 -6.01 7.97
CA THR A 274 -12.01 -6.66 9.29
C THR A 274 -12.70 -8.01 9.19
N SER A 275 -13.87 -8.07 8.56
CA SER A 275 -14.64 -9.31 8.38
C SER A 275 -13.84 -10.35 7.57
N TRP A 276 -13.12 -9.91 6.54
CA TRP A 276 -12.30 -10.80 5.73
C TRP A 276 -11.11 -11.37 6.52
N ILE A 277 -10.45 -10.55 7.34
CA ILE A 277 -9.38 -10.99 8.25
C ILE A 277 -9.95 -11.96 9.30
N ASP A 278 -11.06 -11.60 9.96
CA ASP A 278 -11.68 -12.39 11.02
C ASP A 278 -12.06 -13.81 10.58
N ALA A 279 -12.54 -13.95 9.37
CA ALA A 279 -12.86 -15.26 8.81
C ALA A 279 -11.62 -16.18 8.67
N ARG A 280 -10.39 -15.62 8.75
CA ARG A 280 -9.11 -16.31 8.56
C ARG A 280 -8.21 -16.33 9.81
N LEU A 281 -8.66 -15.75 10.92
CA LEU A 281 -8.00 -15.77 12.24
C LEU A 281 -8.36 -17.00 13.07
N ARG A 282 -8.57 -18.14 12.46
CA ARG A 282 -8.98 -19.37 13.15
C ARG A 282 -7.80 -20.19 13.63
#